data_129d1a57cd5022f1866341d45f2efcb3
#
_entry.id   129d1a57cd5022f1866341d45f2efcb3
#
_cell.length_a   1.000
_cell.length_b   1.000
_cell.length_c   1.000
_cell.angle_alpha   90.00
_cell.angle_beta   90.00
_cell.angle_gamma   90.00
#
_symmetry.space_group_name_H-M   'P 1'
#
loop_
_entity.id
_entity.type
_entity.pdbx_description
1 polymer ?
#
loop_
_entity_poly.entity_id
_entity_poly.type
_entity_poly.pdbx_seq_one_letter_code
_entity_poly.pdbx_strand_id
1 'polypeptide(L)'
;MSKKFLLLVALSGISYASFSQQTQRFNPDTIRTIVIDSAVNIRSHHLNAQDFIDAVLADTGFYKAFRNMKKYSFIAENRIFSYDKRNRVNGRIYRKVQYSRMGGKHKTEYLAKRDSGSMYKSNGKYQLYTVEMFDYIFTNAYNSDFSKGPELPGPDTKNETYKQKLKTLIFAPGHKVKGIPFISSKSEIFSKDMSDYYLYQFSRGKYLDSIPVYRFRVVRKPSTANNDVVVNELTTIFDMRNFQILGRNVNLKYSNLFFSFDVQMNIELTKVNGELVPAKITYQGTWDVPLHKTERASFLIVQKDYK
;
A
#
# COMPACT_ATOMS: atom_id res chain seq x y z
N MET A 1 71.90 37.24 27.81
CA MET A 1 70.50 37.51 28.27
C MET A 1 69.56 36.95 27.22
N SER A 2 68.96 35.80 27.53
CA SER A 2 68.14 35.02 26.63
C SER A 2 66.67 35.33 26.92
N LYS A 3 65.93 35.83 25.92
CA LYS A 3 64.47 35.96 26.04
C LYS A 3 63.82 34.76 25.36
N LYS A 4 63.24 33.90 26.16
CA LYS A 4 62.39 32.78 25.73
C LYS A 4 61.05 33.35 25.26
N PHE A 5 60.75 33.17 23.98
CA PHE A 5 59.43 33.43 23.41
C PHE A 5 58.55 32.21 23.61
N LEU A 6 57.54 32.37 24.44
CA LEU A 6 56.52 31.33 24.67
C LEU A 6 55.44 31.48 23.59
N LEU A 7 55.38 30.51 22.66
CA LEU A 7 54.34 30.46 21.63
C LEU A 7 53.14 29.70 22.17
N LEU A 8 52.07 30.38 22.52
CA LEU A 8 50.81 29.81 22.96
C LEU A 8 50.02 29.39 21.71
N VAL A 9 50.01 28.12 21.38
CA VAL A 9 49.16 27.56 20.32
C VAL A 9 47.78 27.34 20.91
N ALA A 10 46.83 28.18 20.57
CA ALA A 10 45.40 27.99 20.87
C ALA A 10 44.88 26.91 19.91
N LEU A 11 44.68 25.67 20.39
CA LEU A 11 43.90 24.69 19.68
C LEU A 11 42.40 25.05 19.72
N SER A 12 41.94 25.70 18.68
CA SER A 12 40.50 25.84 18.42
C SER A 12 39.98 24.48 18.01
N GLY A 13 39.36 23.76 18.97
CA GLY A 13 38.63 22.56 18.71
C GLY A 13 37.41 22.82 17.85
N ILE A 14 37.50 22.51 16.55
CA ILE A 14 36.34 22.47 15.66
C ILE A 14 35.61 21.19 15.99
N SER A 15 34.55 21.30 16.80
CA SER A 15 33.60 20.23 17.02
C SER A 15 32.83 19.98 15.73
N TYR A 16 33.26 19.01 14.93
CA TYR A 16 32.42 18.46 13.86
C TYR A 16 31.23 17.77 14.51
N ALA A 17 30.09 18.46 14.52
CA ALA A 17 28.83 17.82 14.79
C ALA A 17 28.57 16.80 13.66
N SER A 18 29.00 15.57 13.91
CA SER A 18 28.64 14.43 13.07
C SER A 18 27.11 14.28 13.16
N PHE A 19 26.40 14.84 12.20
CA PHE A 19 25.01 14.47 11.97
C PHE A 19 25.04 12.99 11.60
N SER A 20 24.88 12.14 12.60
CA SER A 20 24.59 10.73 12.43
C SER A 20 23.29 10.66 11.63
N GLN A 21 23.40 10.47 10.33
CA GLN A 21 22.27 10.09 9.51
C GLN A 21 21.80 8.74 10.05
N GLN A 22 20.82 8.76 10.93
CA GLN A 22 20.10 7.55 11.31
C GLN A 22 19.65 6.89 10.03
N THR A 23 20.37 5.86 9.61
CA THR A 23 19.94 4.97 8.53
C THR A 23 18.63 4.36 8.97
N GLN A 24 17.54 4.89 8.47
CA GLN A 24 16.20 4.40 8.76
C GLN A 24 16.16 2.94 8.28
N ARG A 25 16.34 2.02 9.22
CA ARG A 25 16.20 0.59 8.95
C ARG A 25 14.75 0.36 8.53
N PHE A 26 14.55 -0.53 7.57
CA PHE A 26 13.25 -1.06 7.28
C PHE A 26 12.67 -1.60 8.58
N ASN A 27 11.66 -0.91 9.12
CA ASN A 27 10.95 -1.33 10.31
C ASN A 27 9.56 -1.79 9.88
N PRO A 28 9.22 -3.07 10.00
CA PRO A 28 7.88 -3.57 9.74
C PRO A 28 6.81 -2.87 10.57
N ASP A 29 7.17 -2.30 11.72
CA ASP A 29 6.25 -1.60 12.62
C ASP A 29 5.94 -0.15 12.21
N THR A 30 6.62 0.42 11.20
CA THR A 30 6.31 1.78 10.70
C THR A 30 5.01 1.85 9.90
N ILE A 31 4.48 0.74 9.46
CA ILE A 31 3.06 0.63 9.13
C ILE A 31 2.37 0.48 10.48
N ARG A 32 1.80 1.55 11.00
CA ARG A 32 0.88 1.42 12.13
C ARG A 32 -0.19 0.41 11.70
N THR A 33 0.06 -0.86 12.02
CA THR A 33 -1.00 -1.84 12.11
C THR A 33 -2.00 -1.19 13.04
N ILE A 34 -3.21 -0.93 12.55
CA ILE A 34 -4.28 -0.47 13.43
C ILE A 34 -4.39 -1.59 14.45
N VAL A 35 -3.84 -1.38 15.64
CA VAL A 35 -3.94 -2.34 16.74
C VAL A 35 -5.43 -2.47 16.97
N ILE A 36 -5.97 -3.62 16.65
CA ILE A 36 -7.35 -3.95 16.93
C ILE A 36 -7.35 -4.17 18.43
N ASP A 37 -7.80 -3.16 19.18
CA ASP A 37 -8.17 -3.35 20.57
C ASP A 37 -9.10 -4.56 20.62
N SER A 38 -8.72 -5.51 21.44
CA SER A 38 -9.36 -6.78 21.80
C SER A 38 -10.57 -7.16 20.96
N ALA A 39 -10.51 -8.32 20.29
CA ALA A 39 -11.64 -8.91 19.61
C ALA A 39 -12.83 -9.07 20.60
N VAL A 40 -13.64 -8.05 20.72
CA VAL A 40 -14.92 -8.17 21.40
C VAL A 40 -15.80 -8.96 20.45
N ASN A 41 -16.08 -10.21 20.82
CA ASN A 41 -17.08 -11.03 20.15
C ASN A 41 -18.45 -10.38 20.36
N ILE A 42 -18.80 -9.48 19.45
CA ILE A 42 -20.11 -8.82 19.47
C ILE A 42 -21.08 -9.78 18.77
N ARG A 43 -21.81 -10.52 19.55
CA ARG A 43 -23.06 -11.14 19.12
C ARG A 43 -24.08 -10.01 18.89
N SER A 44 -24.02 -9.39 17.73
CA SER A 44 -25.12 -8.58 17.20
C SER A 44 -26.16 -9.55 16.65
N HIS A 45 -27.41 -9.49 17.10
CA HIS A 45 -28.47 -10.37 16.66
C HIS A 45 -28.85 -10.23 15.18
N HIS A 46 -28.16 -9.37 14.39
CA HIS A 46 -28.51 -9.03 13.01
C HIS A 46 -27.35 -9.10 12.00
N LEU A 47 -26.07 -9.18 12.42
CA LEU A 47 -24.95 -9.25 11.51
C LEU A 47 -24.11 -10.51 11.77
N ASN A 48 -23.76 -11.20 10.70
CA ASN A 48 -22.90 -12.38 10.71
C ASN A 48 -21.71 -12.21 9.74
N ALA A 49 -20.78 -13.17 9.73
CA ALA A 49 -19.60 -13.09 8.85
C ALA A 49 -19.97 -13.11 7.36
N GLN A 50 -21.07 -13.76 6.98
CA GLN A 50 -21.51 -13.84 5.59
C GLN A 50 -21.94 -12.48 5.05
N ASP A 51 -22.60 -11.64 5.87
CA ASP A 51 -22.99 -10.27 5.46
C ASP A 51 -21.76 -9.44 5.04
N PHE A 52 -20.64 -9.59 5.76
CA PHE A 52 -19.39 -8.91 5.42
C PHE A 52 -18.70 -9.51 4.19
N ILE A 53 -18.75 -10.84 4.04
CA ILE A 53 -18.21 -11.53 2.86
C ILE A 53 -18.95 -11.06 1.62
N ASP A 54 -20.27 -11.07 1.64
CA ASP A 54 -21.12 -10.64 0.53
C ASP A 54 -20.86 -9.16 0.18
N ALA A 55 -20.72 -8.31 1.19
CA ALA A 55 -20.39 -6.90 0.99
C ALA A 55 -18.98 -6.69 0.40
N VAL A 56 -17.99 -7.51 0.76
CA VAL A 56 -16.64 -7.44 0.16
C VAL A 56 -16.68 -7.90 -1.29
N LEU A 57 -17.38 -9.00 -1.59
CA LEU A 57 -17.47 -9.55 -2.93
C LEU A 57 -18.27 -8.67 -3.89
N ALA A 58 -19.34 -8.02 -3.39
CA ALA A 58 -20.18 -7.13 -4.19
C ALA A 58 -19.62 -5.69 -4.31
N ASP A 59 -18.53 -5.37 -3.59
CA ASP A 59 -18.06 -3.99 -3.50
C ASP A 59 -17.45 -3.49 -4.81
N THR A 60 -18.02 -2.41 -5.32
CA THR A 60 -17.48 -1.61 -6.42
C THR A 60 -17.02 -0.23 -5.96
N GLY A 61 -17.45 0.18 -4.76
CA GLY A 61 -17.25 1.52 -4.22
C GLY A 61 -15.79 1.82 -3.89
N PHE A 62 -15.07 0.83 -3.36
CA PHE A 62 -13.67 0.97 -3.00
C PHE A 62 -12.78 1.26 -4.22
N TYR A 63 -13.00 0.55 -5.32
CA TYR A 63 -12.31 0.82 -6.58
C TYR A 63 -12.76 2.17 -7.20
N LYS A 64 -14.07 2.46 -7.14
CA LYS A 64 -14.65 3.72 -7.63
C LYS A 64 -14.03 4.94 -6.96
N ALA A 65 -13.63 4.85 -5.69
CA ALA A 65 -12.95 5.94 -4.98
C ALA A 65 -11.70 6.44 -5.72
N PHE A 66 -10.92 5.53 -6.30
CA PHE A 66 -9.74 5.88 -7.11
C PHE A 66 -10.09 6.53 -8.45
N ARG A 67 -11.26 6.25 -8.98
CA ARG A 67 -11.77 6.94 -10.17
C ARG A 67 -12.31 8.33 -9.82
N ASN A 68 -12.96 8.47 -8.66
CA ASN A 68 -13.51 9.73 -8.21
C ASN A 68 -12.45 10.81 -8.03
N MET A 69 -11.23 10.47 -7.60
CA MET A 69 -10.17 11.48 -7.43
C MET A 69 -9.89 12.30 -8.69
N LYS A 70 -10.23 11.78 -9.89
CA LYS A 70 -10.09 12.49 -11.17
C LYS A 70 -11.05 13.65 -11.34
N LYS A 71 -12.12 13.67 -10.56
CA LYS A 71 -13.12 14.75 -10.58
C LYS A 71 -12.60 15.99 -9.85
N TYR A 72 -11.54 15.87 -9.09
CA TYR A 72 -11.02 16.86 -8.16
C TYR A 72 -9.64 17.36 -8.56
N SER A 73 -9.34 18.58 -8.13
CA SER A 73 -7.97 19.05 -7.96
C SER A 73 -7.49 18.64 -6.57
N PHE A 74 -6.22 18.23 -6.42
CA PHE A 74 -5.65 17.82 -5.13
C PHE A 74 -4.12 17.85 -5.14
N ILE A 75 -3.51 17.76 -3.96
CA ILE A 75 -2.07 17.61 -3.80
C ILE A 75 -1.77 16.16 -3.38
N ALA A 76 -0.79 15.54 -4.06
CA ALA A 76 -0.24 14.25 -3.67
C ALA A 76 1.22 14.40 -3.21
N GLU A 77 1.54 13.85 -2.05
CA GLU A 77 2.91 13.69 -1.57
C GLU A 77 3.30 12.21 -1.64
N ASN A 78 4.34 11.91 -2.43
CA ASN A 78 4.81 10.55 -2.66
C ASN A 78 6.23 10.41 -2.09
N ARG A 79 6.42 9.43 -1.21
CA ARG A 79 7.72 9.04 -0.67
C ARG A 79 7.95 7.57 -0.98
N ILE A 80 9.00 7.30 -1.73
CA ILE A 80 9.33 5.97 -2.22
C ILE A 80 10.75 5.66 -1.78
N PHE A 81 10.96 4.47 -1.22
CA PHE A 81 12.26 3.99 -0.78
C PHE A 81 12.54 2.62 -1.39
N SER A 82 13.76 2.42 -1.83
CA SER A 82 14.32 1.10 -2.13
C SER A 82 15.35 0.72 -1.07
N TYR A 83 15.52 -0.58 -0.87
CA TYR A 83 16.43 -1.10 0.15
C TYR A 83 17.41 -2.11 -0.42
N ASP A 84 18.62 -2.14 0.14
CA ASP A 84 19.62 -3.15 -0.16
C ASP A 84 19.34 -4.47 0.58
N LYS A 85 20.19 -5.48 0.35
CA LYS A 85 20.08 -6.79 1.01
C LYS A 85 20.18 -6.74 2.53
N ARG A 86 20.73 -5.65 3.09
CA ARG A 86 20.88 -5.43 4.54
C ARG A 86 19.77 -4.54 5.10
N ASN A 87 18.70 -4.33 4.33
CA ASN A 87 17.58 -3.44 4.67
C ASN A 87 17.98 -1.97 4.92
N ARG A 88 19.08 -1.51 4.31
CA ARG A 88 19.46 -0.09 4.31
C ARG A 88 18.88 0.60 3.10
N VAL A 89 18.45 1.86 3.27
CA VAL A 89 17.92 2.65 2.16
C VAL A 89 19.00 2.79 1.08
N ASN A 90 18.69 2.34 -0.13
CA ASN A 90 19.56 2.36 -1.30
C ASN A 90 19.14 3.43 -2.30
N GLY A 91 17.89 3.86 -2.28
CA GLY A 91 17.39 4.92 -3.13
C GLY A 91 16.12 5.55 -2.56
N ARG A 92 15.86 6.79 -2.94
CA ARG A 92 14.71 7.56 -2.49
C ARG A 92 14.14 8.38 -3.63
N ILE A 93 12.81 8.48 -3.67
CA ILE A 93 12.09 9.47 -4.46
C ILE A 93 11.15 10.23 -3.53
N TYR A 94 11.19 11.55 -3.60
CA TYR A 94 10.18 12.42 -3.03
C TYR A 94 9.56 13.26 -4.13
N ARG A 95 8.23 13.28 -4.17
CA ARG A 95 7.46 14.12 -5.10
C ARG A 95 6.32 14.77 -4.36
N LYS A 96 6.15 16.09 -4.56
CA LYS A 96 4.91 16.79 -4.23
C LYS A 96 4.30 17.28 -5.54
N VAL A 97 3.10 16.80 -5.84
CA VAL A 97 2.48 16.98 -7.14
C VAL A 97 1.13 17.66 -6.95
N GLN A 98 0.90 18.74 -7.68
CA GLN A 98 -0.40 19.37 -7.82
C GLN A 98 -1.11 18.77 -9.01
N TYR A 99 -2.24 18.13 -8.77
CA TYR A 99 -3.20 17.74 -9.78
C TYR A 99 -4.29 18.79 -9.87
N SER A 100 -4.47 19.40 -11.04
CA SER A 100 -5.44 20.46 -11.26
C SER A 100 -6.43 20.07 -12.34
N ARG A 101 -7.71 20.36 -12.10
CA ARG A 101 -8.78 20.19 -13.07
C ARG A 101 -9.44 21.53 -13.32
N MET A 102 -9.37 22.02 -14.56
CA MET A 102 -9.95 23.30 -14.97
C MET A 102 -10.63 23.11 -16.34
N GLY A 103 -11.94 23.41 -16.43
CA GLY A 103 -12.67 23.36 -17.68
C GLY A 103 -12.62 21.98 -18.38
N GLY A 104 -12.63 20.89 -17.64
CA GLY A 104 -12.53 19.53 -18.17
C GLY A 104 -11.12 19.07 -18.57
N LYS A 105 -10.13 19.96 -18.51
CA LYS A 105 -8.71 19.64 -18.76
C LYS A 105 -8.00 19.27 -17.46
N HIS A 106 -7.04 18.37 -17.56
CA HIS A 106 -6.20 17.92 -16.46
C HIS A 106 -4.77 18.46 -16.62
N LYS A 107 -4.23 19.06 -15.57
CA LYS A 107 -2.84 19.50 -15.49
C LYS A 107 -2.16 18.83 -14.31
N THR A 108 -0.94 18.37 -14.52
CA THR A 108 -0.08 17.83 -13.47
C THR A 108 1.16 18.69 -13.36
N GLU A 109 1.48 19.17 -12.16
CA GLU A 109 2.61 20.04 -11.89
C GLU A 109 3.41 19.54 -10.68
N TYR A 110 4.71 19.40 -10.84
CA TYR A 110 5.60 19.03 -9.74
C TYR A 110 5.97 20.26 -8.92
N LEU A 111 5.38 20.39 -7.72
CA LEU A 111 5.74 21.44 -6.75
C LEU A 111 7.11 21.18 -6.11
N ALA A 112 7.48 19.91 -5.97
CA ALA A 112 8.81 19.47 -5.55
C ALA A 112 9.12 18.09 -6.12
N LYS A 113 10.36 17.87 -6.52
CA LYS A 113 10.88 16.58 -6.96
C LYS A 113 12.31 16.43 -6.48
N ARG A 114 12.60 15.36 -5.76
CA ARG A 114 13.94 14.99 -5.30
C ARG A 114 14.10 13.49 -5.39
N ASP A 115 15.20 13.04 -5.92
CA ASP A 115 15.58 11.64 -5.99
C ASP A 115 17.06 11.47 -5.64
N SER A 116 17.39 10.32 -5.09
CA SER A 116 18.77 9.97 -4.76
C SER A 116 18.96 8.47 -4.74
N GLY A 117 20.20 8.03 -4.96
CA GLY A 117 20.56 6.63 -4.97
C GLY A 117 20.06 5.89 -6.20
N SER A 118 19.97 4.55 -6.10
CA SER A 118 19.72 3.66 -7.23
C SER A 118 18.22 3.47 -7.51
N MET A 119 17.51 4.54 -7.90
CA MET A 119 16.09 4.48 -8.25
C MET A 119 15.83 4.31 -9.74
N TYR A 120 16.76 4.76 -10.58
CA TYR A 120 16.64 4.74 -12.04
C TYR A 120 17.82 4.03 -12.69
N LYS A 121 17.57 3.43 -13.84
CA LYS A 121 18.57 2.93 -14.79
C LYS A 121 19.13 4.11 -15.60
N SER A 122 20.22 3.89 -16.31
CA SER A 122 20.85 4.90 -17.20
C SER A 122 19.90 5.43 -18.28
N ASN A 123 18.91 4.63 -18.69
CA ASN A 123 17.90 5.02 -19.67
C ASN A 123 16.67 5.73 -19.05
N GLY A 124 16.74 6.14 -17.78
CA GLY A 124 15.66 6.85 -17.06
C GLY A 124 14.49 5.98 -16.57
N LYS A 125 14.46 4.67 -16.88
CA LYS A 125 13.44 3.76 -16.36
C LYS A 125 13.71 3.42 -14.90
N TYR A 126 12.66 3.05 -14.15
CA TYR A 126 12.84 2.59 -12.79
C TYR A 126 13.77 1.38 -12.70
N GLN A 127 14.60 1.37 -11.66
CA GLN A 127 15.50 0.26 -11.37
C GLN A 127 14.71 -0.97 -10.90
N LEU A 128 13.68 -0.75 -10.08
CA LEU A 128 12.83 -1.78 -9.52
C LEU A 128 11.49 -1.84 -10.25
N TYR A 129 11.08 -3.05 -10.63
CA TYR A 129 9.77 -3.29 -11.23
C TYR A 129 8.63 -2.95 -10.26
N THR A 130 8.82 -3.25 -8.96
CA THR A 130 7.87 -2.89 -7.90
C THR A 130 7.58 -1.39 -7.88
N VAL A 131 8.63 -0.55 -7.98
CA VAL A 131 8.48 0.92 -8.02
C VAL A 131 7.73 1.35 -9.27
N GLU A 132 8.07 0.81 -10.43
CA GLU A 132 7.39 1.10 -11.70
C GLU A 132 5.90 0.76 -11.64
N MET A 133 5.56 -0.41 -11.08
CA MET A 133 4.19 -0.88 -10.94
C MET A 133 3.37 0.04 -10.01
N PHE A 134 3.93 0.43 -8.87
CA PHE A 134 3.26 1.32 -7.94
C PHE A 134 3.09 2.73 -8.47
N ASP A 135 4.11 3.27 -9.14
CA ASP A 135 4.00 4.55 -9.84
C ASP A 135 2.84 4.53 -10.84
N TYR A 136 2.76 3.47 -11.62
CA TYR A 136 1.69 3.27 -12.59
C TYR A 136 0.29 3.17 -11.95
N ILE A 137 0.14 2.42 -10.84
CA ILE A 137 -1.16 2.19 -10.21
C ILE A 137 -1.62 3.41 -9.40
N PHE A 138 -0.75 4.02 -8.62
CA PHE A 138 -1.15 4.94 -7.56
C PHE A 138 -0.73 6.40 -7.75
N THR A 139 0.35 6.68 -8.48
CA THR A 139 0.87 8.04 -8.58
C THR A 139 0.47 8.76 -9.85
N ASN A 140 0.04 8.04 -10.89
CA ASN A 140 -0.45 8.65 -12.13
C ASN A 140 -1.97 8.80 -12.12
N ALA A 141 -2.45 9.69 -11.27
CA ALA A 141 -3.86 9.85 -10.95
C ALA A 141 -4.79 10.02 -12.17
N TYR A 142 -4.36 10.78 -13.18
CA TYR A 142 -5.21 11.08 -14.33
C TYR A 142 -5.03 10.12 -15.50
N ASN A 143 -3.90 9.43 -15.59
CA ASN A 143 -3.56 8.54 -16.71
C ASN A 143 -3.47 7.06 -16.31
N SER A 144 -3.78 6.73 -15.05
CA SER A 144 -3.77 5.34 -14.59
C SER A 144 -4.93 4.55 -15.20
N ASP A 145 -4.82 3.21 -15.23
CA ASP A 145 -5.88 2.32 -15.73
C ASP A 145 -7.19 2.41 -14.94
N PHE A 146 -7.19 2.99 -13.73
CA PHE A 146 -8.42 3.36 -13.04
C PHE A 146 -9.30 4.30 -13.87
N SER A 147 -8.71 4.93 -14.90
CA SER A 147 -9.43 5.89 -15.75
C SER A 147 -10.16 5.29 -16.95
N LYS A 148 -9.75 4.11 -17.38
CA LYS A 148 -10.11 3.58 -18.69
C LYS A 148 -10.75 2.18 -18.64
N GLY A 149 -10.81 1.54 -17.49
CA GLY A 149 -11.26 0.17 -17.34
C GLY A 149 -12.70 0.02 -16.88
N PRO A 150 -13.26 -1.20 -16.91
CA PRO A 150 -14.52 -1.54 -16.27
C PRO A 150 -14.53 -1.16 -14.80
N GLU A 151 -15.69 -1.07 -14.18
CA GLU A 151 -15.82 -0.62 -12.77
C GLU A 151 -15.10 -1.51 -11.77
N LEU A 152 -14.82 -2.74 -12.12
CA LEU A 152 -13.96 -3.68 -11.39
C LEU A 152 -12.97 -4.31 -12.37
N PRO A 153 -11.82 -4.81 -11.88
CA PRO A 153 -11.00 -5.72 -12.67
C PRO A 153 -11.91 -6.89 -13.10
N GLY A 154 -12.24 -6.94 -14.38
CA GLY A 154 -13.12 -7.98 -14.93
C GLY A 154 -12.49 -9.38 -14.83
N PRO A 155 -13.28 -10.44 -15.07
CA PRO A 155 -12.72 -11.77 -15.23
C PRO A 155 -11.70 -11.76 -16.37
N ASP A 156 -10.58 -12.36 -16.13
CA ASP A 156 -9.39 -12.47 -16.98
C ASP A 156 -9.66 -12.45 -18.48
N THR A 157 -9.07 -11.52 -19.15
CA THR A 157 -8.74 -11.66 -20.56
C THR A 157 -7.35 -12.31 -20.68
N LYS A 158 -7.14 -13.19 -21.65
CA LYS A 158 -5.88 -13.94 -21.88
C LYS A 158 -4.62 -13.06 -21.94
N ASN A 159 -4.77 -11.74 -22.04
CA ASN A 159 -3.70 -10.76 -22.23
C ASN A 159 -3.48 -9.84 -21.02
N GLU A 160 -4.03 -10.15 -19.83
CA GLU A 160 -3.81 -9.32 -18.64
C GLU A 160 -2.36 -9.35 -18.18
N THR A 161 -1.81 -8.16 -17.94
CA THR A 161 -0.47 -8.00 -17.36
C THR A 161 -0.47 -8.35 -15.87
N TYR A 162 0.70 -8.69 -15.30
CA TYR A 162 0.85 -8.87 -13.84
C TYR A 162 0.36 -7.65 -13.04
N LYS A 163 0.43 -6.46 -13.61
CA LYS A 163 -0.09 -5.21 -12.99
C LYS A 163 -1.60 -5.27 -12.75
N GLN A 164 -2.35 -5.79 -13.72
CA GLN A 164 -3.82 -5.94 -13.62
C GLN A 164 -4.20 -7.02 -12.63
N LYS A 165 -3.46 -8.12 -12.60
CA LYS A 165 -3.68 -9.23 -11.67
C LYS A 165 -3.49 -8.81 -10.20
N LEU A 166 -2.49 -7.99 -9.91
CA LEU A 166 -2.28 -7.42 -8.59
C LEU A 166 -3.40 -6.46 -8.16
N LYS A 167 -3.99 -5.72 -9.10
CA LYS A 167 -5.18 -4.92 -8.82
C LYS A 167 -6.32 -5.76 -8.25
N THR A 168 -6.57 -6.94 -8.84
CA THR A 168 -7.63 -7.83 -8.36
C THR A 168 -7.41 -8.24 -6.90
N LEU A 169 -6.19 -8.61 -6.53
CA LEU A 169 -5.89 -8.97 -5.13
C LEU A 169 -6.15 -7.82 -4.14
N ILE A 170 -5.95 -6.58 -4.56
CA ILE A 170 -6.07 -5.40 -3.72
C ILE A 170 -7.50 -4.86 -3.70
N PHE A 171 -8.11 -4.74 -4.88
CA PHE A 171 -9.38 -4.04 -5.06
C PHE A 171 -10.60 -4.95 -5.09
N ALA A 172 -10.43 -6.21 -5.46
CA ALA A 172 -11.48 -7.22 -5.51
C ALA A 172 -11.03 -8.52 -4.79
N PRO A 173 -10.67 -8.43 -3.48
CA PRO A 173 -10.23 -9.60 -2.74
C PRO A 173 -11.32 -10.65 -2.69
N GLY A 174 -10.92 -11.93 -2.72
CA GLY A 174 -11.85 -13.06 -2.77
C GLY A 174 -12.26 -13.47 -4.18
N HIS A 175 -11.93 -12.67 -5.19
CA HIS A 175 -12.12 -13.07 -6.59
C HIS A 175 -10.90 -13.82 -7.12
N LYS A 176 -11.16 -14.71 -8.08
CA LYS A 176 -10.12 -15.51 -8.72
C LYS A 176 -9.16 -14.66 -9.53
N VAL A 177 -7.87 -14.77 -9.25
CA VAL A 177 -6.80 -14.18 -10.05
C VAL A 177 -6.21 -15.27 -10.94
N LYS A 178 -6.60 -15.31 -12.22
CA LYS A 178 -6.11 -16.33 -13.14
C LYS A 178 -4.71 -16.00 -13.67
N GLY A 179 -4.03 -17.00 -14.23
CA GLY A 179 -2.77 -16.83 -14.96
C GLY A 179 -1.56 -16.42 -14.11
N ILE A 180 -1.66 -16.48 -12.77
CA ILE A 180 -0.50 -16.52 -11.89
C ILE A 180 -0.38 -17.94 -11.37
N PRO A 181 0.65 -18.70 -11.79
CA PRO A 181 0.83 -20.07 -11.32
C PRO A 181 0.82 -20.14 -9.79
N PHE A 182 0.20 -21.17 -9.23
CA PHE A 182 0.12 -21.46 -7.79
C PHE A 182 -0.69 -20.47 -6.94
N ILE A 183 -1.17 -19.35 -7.49
CA ILE A 183 -1.90 -18.32 -6.73
C ILE A 183 -3.40 -18.31 -7.06
N SER A 184 -3.79 -18.71 -8.27
CA SER A 184 -5.15 -18.53 -8.78
C SER A 184 -6.26 -19.05 -7.85
N SER A 185 -6.20 -20.30 -7.40
CA SER A 185 -7.20 -20.86 -6.46
C SER A 185 -7.09 -20.25 -5.06
N LYS A 186 -5.89 -19.89 -4.64
CA LYS A 186 -5.61 -19.34 -3.29
C LYS A 186 -6.04 -17.90 -3.12
N SER A 187 -6.42 -17.20 -4.20
CA SER A 187 -6.96 -15.84 -4.13
C SER A 187 -8.46 -15.80 -3.77
N GLU A 188 -9.17 -16.92 -3.96
CA GLU A 188 -10.61 -17.04 -3.68
C GLU A 188 -10.86 -17.34 -2.18
N ILE A 189 -10.39 -16.45 -1.30
CA ILE A 189 -10.35 -16.65 0.17
C ILE A 189 -11.71 -16.90 0.82
N PHE A 190 -12.81 -16.66 0.11
CA PHE A 190 -14.18 -16.90 0.57
C PHE A 190 -14.80 -18.14 -0.08
N SER A 191 -14.10 -18.84 -0.97
CA SER A 191 -14.59 -20.09 -1.55
C SER A 191 -14.66 -21.19 -0.52
N LYS A 192 -15.50 -22.21 -0.78
CA LYS A 192 -15.62 -23.37 0.08
C LYS A 192 -14.28 -24.06 0.33
N ASP A 193 -13.44 -24.17 -0.70
CA ASP A 193 -12.14 -24.84 -0.62
C ASP A 193 -11.11 -24.05 0.20
N MET A 194 -11.25 -22.73 0.26
CA MET A 194 -10.32 -21.87 0.97
C MET A 194 -10.80 -21.47 2.36
N SER A 195 -12.09 -21.54 2.64
CA SER A 195 -12.68 -21.09 3.91
C SER A 195 -12.09 -21.79 5.14
N ASP A 196 -11.70 -23.07 4.99
CA ASP A 196 -11.12 -23.85 6.07
C ASP A 196 -9.72 -23.37 6.52
N TYR A 197 -9.03 -22.61 5.69
CA TYR A 197 -7.71 -22.03 6.01
C TYR A 197 -7.80 -20.72 6.79
N TYR A 198 -9.01 -20.13 6.94
CA TYR A 198 -9.18 -18.78 7.49
C TYR A 198 -10.05 -18.74 8.73
N LEU A 199 -9.80 -17.72 9.56
CA LEU A 199 -10.69 -17.24 10.60
C LEU A 199 -11.32 -15.93 10.14
N TYR A 200 -12.65 -15.84 10.28
CA TYR A 200 -13.42 -14.64 9.98
C TYR A 200 -13.86 -13.98 11.27
N GLN A 201 -13.45 -12.74 11.47
CA GLN A 201 -13.69 -11.98 12.68
C GLN A 201 -14.23 -10.60 12.32
N PHE A 202 -15.13 -10.06 13.13
CA PHE A 202 -15.51 -8.66 13.00
C PHE A 202 -15.58 -8.00 14.37
N SER A 203 -15.28 -6.70 14.40
CA SER A 203 -15.28 -5.89 15.60
C SER A 203 -15.80 -4.49 15.28
N ARG A 204 -16.22 -3.75 16.31
CA ARG A 204 -16.55 -2.33 16.20
C ARG A 204 -15.36 -1.47 16.55
N GLY A 205 -15.32 -0.25 16.03
CA GLY A 205 -14.27 0.71 16.32
C GLY A 205 -14.55 2.08 15.73
N LYS A 206 -13.53 2.92 15.72
CA LYS A 206 -13.56 4.23 15.06
C LYS A 206 -12.55 4.27 13.91
N TYR A 207 -12.86 5.01 12.89
CA TYR A 207 -12.00 5.31 11.75
C TYR A 207 -11.74 6.82 11.73
N LEU A 208 -10.47 7.22 11.56
CA LEU A 208 -10.04 8.61 11.69
C LEU A 208 -10.59 9.28 12.95
N ASP A 209 -10.54 8.56 14.08
CA ASP A 209 -10.95 8.95 15.45
C ASP A 209 -12.43 9.36 15.63
N SER A 210 -13.23 9.42 14.58
CA SER A 210 -14.60 9.92 14.63
C SER A 210 -15.67 9.01 14.04
N ILE A 211 -15.39 8.33 12.93
CA ILE A 211 -16.39 7.59 12.17
C ILE A 211 -16.59 6.20 12.80
N PRO A 212 -17.79 5.83 13.27
CA PRO A 212 -18.05 4.50 13.79
C PRO A 212 -17.99 3.46 12.65
N VAL A 213 -17.24 2.38 12.85
CA VAL A 213 -16.97 1.38 11.82
C VAL A 213 -17.09 -0.04 12.35
N TYR A 214 -17.42 -0.96 11.43
CA TYR A 214 -17.09 -2.36 11.55
C TYR A 214 -15.74 -2.62 10.91
N ARG A 215 -14.90 -3.45 11.56
CA ARG A 215 -13.70 -4.03 10.99
C ARG A 215 -13.95 -5.51 10.77
N PHE A 216 -13.99 -5.92 9.51
CA PHE A 216 -14.07 -7.33 9.12
C PHE A 216 -12.66 -7.81 8.78
N ARG A 217 -12.20 -8.81 9.52
CA ARG A 217 -10.86 -9.34 9.45
C ARG A 217 -10.87 -10.81 9.06
N VAL A 218 -10.19 -11.12 7.97
CA VAL A 218 -9.92 -12.46 7.48
C VAL A 218 -8.47 -12.78 7.78
N VAL A 219 -8.20 -13.80 8.58
CA VAL A 219 -6.84 -14.13 9.04
C VAL A 219 -6.58 -15.59 8.78
N ARG A 220 -5.42 -15.88 8.24
CA ARG A 220 -4.92 -17.24 8.11
C ARG A 220 -4.88 -17.95 9.48
N LYS A 221 -5.41 -19.17 9.58
CA LYS A 221 -5.31 -19.97 10.80
C LYS A 221 -3.84 -20.29 11.10
N PRO A 222 -3.42 -20.33 12.36
CA PRO A 222 -2.04 -20.67 12.74
C PRO A 222 -1.58 -22.05 12.25
N SER A 223 -2.52 -23.01 12.11
CA SER A 223 -2.25 -24.35 11.60
C SER A 223 -2.04 -24.43 10.10
N THR A 224 -2.35 -23.37 9.35
CA THR A 224 -2.24 -23.34 7.88
C THR A 224 -0.79 -23.06 7.47
N ALA A 225 -0.22 -23.86 6.56
CA ALA A 225 1.11 -23.61 6.05
C ALA A 225 1.19 -22.33 5.18
N ASN A 226 2.38 -21.68 5.12
CA ASN A 226 2.56 -20.44 4.40
C ASN A 226 2.32 -20.53 2.88
N ASN A 227 2.50 -21.71 2.31
CA ASN A 227 2.32 -21.97 0.88
C ASN A 227 0.91 -22.43 0.51
N ASP A 228 0.02 -22.69 1.48
CA ASP A 228 -1.37 -23.07 1.22
C ASP A 228 -2.25 -21.87 0.91
N VAL A 229 -1.85 -20.70 1.34
CA VAL A 229 -2.59 -19.45 1.19
C VAL A 229 -1.69 -18.35 0.61
N VAL A 230 -2.31 -17.30 0.09
CA VAL A 230 -1.64 -16.08 -0.40
C VAL A 230 -1.98 -14.89 0.47
N VAL A 231 -3.21 -14.81 0.94
CA VAL A 231 -3.66 -13.75 1.84
C VAL A 231 -3.40 -14.19 3.28
N ASN A 232 -2.45 -13.56 3.93
CA ASN A 232 -2.14 -13.80 5.34
C ASN A 232 -3.18 -13.12 6.23
N GLU A 233 -3.51 -11.89 5.87
CA GLU A 233 -4.53 -11.09 6.53
C GLU A 233 -5.17 -10.10 5.55
N LEU A 234 -6.48 -9.97 5.64
CA LEU A 234 -7.26 -8.91 5.00
C LEU A 234 -8.16 -8.28 6.05
N THR A 235 -8.01 -6.98 6.28
CA THR A 235 -8.96 -6.22 7.10
C THR A 235 -9.68 -5.21 6.22
N THR A 236 -11.01 -5.29 6.18
CA THR A 236 -11.87 -4.33 5.47
C THR A 236 -12.63 -3.51 6.51
N ILE A 237 -12.63 -2.20 6.35
CA ILE A 237 -13.23 -1.22 7.27
C ILE A 237 -14.51 -0.68 6.65
N PHE A 238 -15.65 -0.92 7.28
CA PHE A 238 -16.98 -0.52 6.83
C PHE A 238 -17.55 0.60 7.69
N ASP A 239 -18.09 1.65 7.09
CA ASP A 239 -18.89 2.66 7.78
C ASP A 239 -20.16 1.99 8.34
N MET A 240 -20.40 2.07 9.66
CA MET A 240 -21.57 1.45 10.30
C MET A 240 -22.90 1.99 9.81
N ARG A 241 -22.92 3.19 9.22
CA ARG A 241 -24.14 3.88 8.81
C ARG A 241 -24.69 3.42 7.45
N ASN A 242 -23.80 2.99 6.55
CA ASN A 242 -24.16 2.69 5.15
C ASN A 242 -23.37 1.54 4.52
N PHE A 243 -22.54 0.85 5.30
CA PHE A 243 -21.71 -0.29 4.86
C PHE A 243 -20.72 0.02 3.73
N GLN A 244 -20.42 1.30 3.47
CA GLN A 244 -19.37 1.70 2.54
C GLN A 244 -17.99 1.32 3.08
N ILE A 245 -17.12 0.81 2.21
CA ILE A 245 -15.74 0.49 2.57
C ILE A 245 -14.91 1.77 2.61
N LEU A 246 -14.37 2.09 3.78
CA LEU A 246 -13.55 3.28 4.04
C LEU A 246 -12.05 3.00 4.00
N GLY A 247 -11.65 1.75 4.12
CA GLY A 247 -10.24 1.39 4.14
C GLY A 247 -10.03 -0.11 4.03
N ARG A 248 -8.79 -0.48 3.69
CA ARG A 248 -8.39 -1.88 3.56
C ARG A 248 -6.93 -2.07 3.92
N ASN A 249 -6.67 -3.02 4.82
CA ASN A 249 -5.32 -3.50 5.10
C ASN A 249 -5.17 -4.88 4.47
N VAL A 250 -4.08 -5.07 3.74
CA VAL A 250 -3.79 -6.32 3.04
C VAL A 250 -2.39 -6.78 3.42
N ASN A 251 -2.29 -8.01 3.89
CA ASN A 251 -1.02 -8.70 4.10
C ASN A 251 -1.02 -9.94 3.21
N LEU A 252 -0.17 -9.93 2.19
CA LEU A 252 0.04 -11.01 1.25
C LEU A 252 1.40 -11.62 1.49
N LYS A 253 1.43 -12.94 1.64
CA LYS A 253 2.70 -13.66 1.79
C LYS A 253 2.61 -15.01 1.10
N TYR A 254 3.61 -15.28 0.28
CA TYR A 254 3.70 -16.56 -0.40
C TYR A 254 5.17 -16.91 -0.68
N SER A 255 5.50 -18.18 -0.60
CA SER A 255 6.82 -18.67 -0.93
C SER A 255 6.75 -20.07 -1.51
N ASN A 256 7.41 -20.29 -2.63
CA ASN A 256 7.67 -21.61 -3.19
C ASN A 256 9.10 -21.65 -3.79
N LEU A 257 9.44 -22.74 -4.47
CA LEU A 257 10.77 -22.91 -5.08
C LEU A 257 11.08 -21.90 -6.19
N PHE A 258 10.06 -21.27 -6.79
CA PHE A 258 10.21 -20.42 -7.97
C PHE A 258 10.13 -18.95 -7.66
N PHE A 259 9.35 -18.55 -6.65
CA PHE A 259 9.24 -17.15 -6.26
C PHE A 259 8.69 -16.99 -4.84
N SER A 260 9.00 -15.87 -4.23
CA SER A 260 8.44 -15.51 -2.95
C SER A 260 8.11 -14.02 -2.89
N PHE A 261 7.11 -13.68 -2.08
CA PHE A 261 6.82 -12.30 -1.72
C PHE A 261 6.26 -12.19 -0.31
N ASP A 262 6.50 -11.03 0.29
CA ASP A 262 5.92 -10.61 1.57
C ASP A 262 5.56 -9.14 1.42
N VAL A 263 4.25 -8.84 1.41
CA VAL A 263 3.70 -7.53 1.02
C VAL A 263 2.67 -7.10 2.04
N GLN A 264 2.81 -5.89 2.54
CA GLN A 264 1.82 -5.24 3.38
C GLN A 264 1.39 -3.93 2.74
N MET A 265 0.08 -3.69 2.72
CA MET A 265 -0.49 -2.46 2.18
C MET A 265 -1.64 -1.99 3.07
N ASN A 266 -1.69 -0.68 3.28
CA ASN A 266 -2.85 -0.03 3.90
C ASN A 266 -3.36 1.06 2.98
N ILE A 267 -4.67 1.08 2.74
CA ILE A 267 -5.37 2.08 1.94
C ILE A 267 -6.43 2.72 2.79
N GLU A 268 -6.37 4.03 2.93
CA GLU A 268 -7.32 4.86 3.65
C GLU A 268 -8.04 5.78 2.66
N LEU A 269 -9.37 5.80 2.75
CA LEU A 269 -10.23 6.68 1.96
C LEU A 269 -10.79 7.79 2.85
N THR A 270 -11.15 8.91 2.23
CA THR A 270 -11.87 10.01 2.87
C THR A 270 -13.05 10.44 2.00
N LYS A 271 -13.99 11.21 2.57
CA LYS A 271 -15.13 11.76 1.84
C LYS A 271 -14.88 13.19 1.42
N VAL A 272 -15.11 13.48 0.15
CA VAL A 272 -15.10 14.83 -0.43
C VAL A 272 -16.39 15.01 -1.21
N ASN A 273 -17.21 15.99 -0.86
CA ASN A 273 -18.51 16.24 -1.46
C ASN A 273 -19.41 14.98 -1.54
N GLY A 274 -19.38 14.15 -0.48
CA GLY A 274 -20.15 12.90 -0.39
C GLY A 274 -19.54 11.70 -1.12
N GLU A 275 -18.52 11.88 -1.94
CA GLU A 275 -17.83 10.82 -2.66
C GLU A 275 -16.57 10.36 -1.92
N LEU A 276 -16.29 9.05 -1.97
CA LEU A 276 -15.03 8.51 -1.45
C LEU A 276 -13.88 8.79 -2.44
N VAL A 277 -12.74 9.20 -1.89
CA VAL A 277 -11.47 9.39 -2.61
C VAL A 277 -10.32 8.84 -1.75
N PRO A 278 -9.17 8.44 -2.33
CA PRO A 278 -8.01 8.03 -1.56
C PRO A 278 -7.47 9.19 -0.71
N ALA A 279 -7.05 8.88 0.51
CA ALA A 279 -6.40 9.83 1.41
C ALA A 279 -4.95 9.46 1.67
N LYS A 280 -4.71 8.17 1.94
CA LYS A 280 -3.37 7.67 2.27
C LYS A 280 -3.21 6.24 1.81
N ILE A 281 -2.06 5.95 1.25
CA ILE A 281 -1.66 4.60 0.85
C ILE A 281 -0.26 4.37 1.39
N THR A 282 -0.10 3.28 2.14
CA THR A 282 1.20 2.78 2.54
C THR A 282 1.42 1.41 1.97
N TYR A 283 2.64 1.14 1.58
CA TYR A 283 3.08 -0.15 1.08
C TYR A 283 4.46 -0.47 1.60
N GLN A 284 4.67 -1.73 1.87
CA GLN A 284 5.97 -2.30 2.18
C GLN A 284 6.02 -3.71 1.62
N GLY A 285 7.07 -4.03 0.87
CA GLY A 285 7.14 -5.35 0.27
C GLY A 285 8.53 -5.79 -0.11
N THR A 286 8.69 -7.10 -0.08
CA THR A 286 9.83 -7.82 -0.62
C THR A 286 9.33 -8.77 -1.69
N TRP A 287 9.99 -8.78 -2.83
CA TRP A 287 9.75 -9.69 -3.95
C TRP A 287 11.05 -10.38 -4.32
N ASP A 288 10.97 -11.69 -4.43
CA ASP A 288 12.07 -12.54 -4.88
C ASP A 288 11.56 -13.41 -6.03
N VAL A 289 12.02 -13.09 -7.24
CA VAL A 289 11.60 -13.75 -8.47
C VAL A 289 12.82 -14.33 -9.15
N PRO A 290 12.81 -15.58 -9.63
CA PRO A 290 13.94 -16.20 -10.30
C PRO A 290 14.49 -15.33 -11.42
N LEU A 291 15.80 -15.31 -11.57
CA LEU A 291 16.54 -14.53 -12.57
C LEU A 291 16.45 -13.00 -12.41
N HIS A 292 15.78 -12.51 -11.37
CA HIS A 292 15.74 -11.10 -10.99
C HIS A 292 16.41 -10.88 -9.64
N LYS A 293 16.91 -9.67 -9.41
CA LYS A 293 17.39 -9.29 -8.06
C LYS A 293 16.19 -9.16 -7.14
N THR A 294 16.33 -9.66 -5.90
CA THR A 294 15.34 -9.43 -4.85
C THR A 294 15.06 -7.94 -4.70
N GLU A 295 13.81 -7.57 -4.83
CA GLU A 295 13.35 -6.18 -4.69
C GLU A 295 12.77 -5.96 -3.31
N ARG A 296 13.18 -4.86 -2.67
CA ARG A 296 12.61 -4.37 -1.41
C ARG A 296 12.28 -2.91 -1.55
N ALA A 297 11.01 -2.58 -1.33
CA ALA A 297 10.54 -1.20 -1.49
C ALA A 297 9.47 -0.87 -0.45
N SER A 298 9.38 0.41 -0.10
CA SER A 298 8.24 0.95 0.64
C SER A 298 7.76 2.26 0.02
N PHE A 299 6.46 2.53 0.19
CA PHE A 299 5.81 3.71 -0.35
C PHE A 299 4.91 4.34 0.70
N LEU A 300 4.87 5.65 0.71
CA LEU A 300 3.86 6.45 1.37
C LEU A 300 3.32 7.45 0.35
N ILE A 301 2.03 7.39 0.10
CA ILE A 301 1.30 8.36 -0.71
C ILE A 301 0.27 9.02 0.20
N VAL A 302 0.28 10.34 0.27
CA VAL A 302 -0.73 11.14 0.96
C VAL A 302 -1.37 12.06 -0.04
N GLN A 303 -2.69 11.99 -0.15
CA GLN A 303 -3.51 12.82 -1.03
C GLN A 303 -4.39 13.71 -0.18
N LYS A 304 -4.34 15.01 -0.42
CA LYS A 304 -4.99 16.04 0.40
C LYS A 304 -5.39 17.25 -0.42
N ASP A 305 -6.09 18.18 0.23
CA ASP A 305 -6.51 19.47 -0.34
C ASP A 305 -7.38 19.28 -1.60
N TYR A 306 -8.27 18.30 -1.55
CA TYR A 306 -9.25 18.05 -2.59
C TYR A 306 -10.21 19.22 -2.77
N LYS A 307 -10.42 19.68 -4.03
CA LYS A 307 -11.27 20.82 -4.44
C LYS A 307 -12.07 20.49 -5.68
#